data_2040c0adfa23e735af08537a1dfa05a2
#
_entry.id   2040c0adfa23e735af08537a1dfa05a2
#
_cell.length_a   1.000
_cell.length_b   1.000
_cell.length_c   1.000
_cell.angle_alpha   90.00
_cell.angle_beta   90.00
_cell.angle_gamma   90.00
#
_symmetry.space_group_name_H-M   'P 1'
#
loop_
_entity.id
_entity.type
_entity.pdbx_description
1 polymer ?
#
loop_
_entity_poly.entity_id
_entity_poly.type
_entity_poly.pdbx_seq_one_letter_code
_entity_poly.pdbx_strand_id
1 'polypeptide(L)'
;MKSRIVSPKTIFIWNLLGSISSAAISIFLLLLVTRLLTELEADIFSFAYTVANLFVIIASFQVRDYQATDVSKKFSFSQYLATRLITITIMLLLALSYIFLSKYEFQKSACIFLICLYRGSDALSDVFQGLFQQNARLDIAGKSLFLRNSIVILTFGFGLFITNNLLLSLIYLVISSYLFVFFFDVTNLFQFTRIIKEEINLKAIKNILLECLPLFINAFLLV
;
A
#
# COMPACT_ATOMS: atom_id res chain seq x y z
N MET A 1 9.24 6.48 -27.61
CA MET A 1 9.02 5.02 -27.43
C MET A 1 7.62 4.66 -27.93
N LYS A 2 7.51 3.68 -28.85
CA LYS A 2 6.18 3.20 -29.31
C LYS A 2 5.43 2.62 -28.11
N SER A 3 4.32 3.24 -27.69
CA SER A 3 3.41 2.66 -26.73
C SER A 3 2.91 1.32 -27.31
N ARG A 4 3.27 0.20 -26.69
CA ARG A 4 2.63 -1.08 -27.03
C ARG A 4 1.12 -0.92 -26.76
N ILE A 5 0.34 -0.93 -27.83
CA ILE A 5 -1.12 -0.94 -27.74
C ILE A 5 -1.50 -2.26 -27.08
N VAL A 6 -1.91 -2.18 -25.83
CA VAL A 6 -2.38 -3.36 -25.07
C VAL A 6 -3.86 -3.56 -25.39
N SER A 7 -4.29 -4.81 -25.61
CA SER A 7 -5.68 -5.06 -25.94
C SER A 7 -6.61 -4.66 -24.76
N PRO A 8 -7.79 -4.07 -25.02
CA PRO A 8 -8.75 -3.71 -23.98
C PRO A 8 -9.14 -4.90 -23.08
N LYS A 9 -9.20 -6.10 -23.65
CA LYS A 9 -9.46 -7.35 -22.92
C LYS A 9 -8.36 -7.64 -21.88
N THR A 10 -7.10 -7.45 -22.21
CA THR A 10 -5.96 -7.64 -21.30
C THR A 10 -6.00 -6.64 -20.16
N ILE A 11 -6.29 -5.37 -20.46
CA ILE A 11 -6.46 -4.30 -19.45
C ILE A 11 -7.58 -4.68 -18.49
N PHE A 12 -8.73 -5.08 -19.01
CA PHE A 12 -9.89 -5.46 -18.21
C PHE A 12 -9.58 -6.64 -17.27
N ILE A 13 -8.99 -7.73 -17.80
CA ILE A 13 -8.68 -8.93 -17.02
C ILE A 13 -7.73 -8.60 -15.85
N TRP A 14 -6.63 -7.89 -16.10
CA TRP A 14 -5.67 -7.58 -15.06
C TRP A 14 -6.24 -6.62 -14.00
N ASN A 15 -7.03 -5.64 -14.44
CA ASN A 15 -7.70 -4.73 -13.50
C ASN A 15 -8.71 -5.48 -12.62
N LEU A 16 -9.49 -6.40 -13.19
CA LEU A 16 -10.43 -7.24 -12.46
C LEU A 16 -9.71 -8.15 -11.44
N LEU A 17 -8.65 -8.86 -11.86
CA LEU A 17 -7.86 -9.71 -10.97
C LEU A 17 -7.21 -8.90 -9.84
N GLY A 18 -6.67 -7.71 -10.14
CA GLY A 18 -6.13 -6.80 -9.15
C GLY A 18 -7.18 -6.37 -8.12
N SER A 19 -8.36 -5.97 -8.57
CA SER A 19 -9.46 -5.54 -7.70
C SER A 19 -9.97 -6.68 -6.81
N ILE A 20 -10.15 -7.88 -7.36
CA ILE A 20 -10.57 -9.06 -6.59
C ILE A 20 -9.52 -9.41 -5.55
N SER A 21 -8.24 -9.44 -5.91
CA SER A 21 -7.15 -9.75 -4.97
C SER A 21 -7.08 -8.73 -3.84
N SER A 22 -7.31 -7.45 -4.15
CA SER A 22 -7.32 -6.37 -3.17
C SER A 22 -8.49 -6.45 -2.19
N ALA A 23 -9.66 -6.85 -2.66
CA ALA A 23 -10.83 -7.07 -1.79
C ALA A 23 -10.67 -8.32 -0.90
N ALA A 24 -9.99 -9.35 -1.41
CA ALA A 24 -9.89 -10.65 -0.76
C ALA A 24 -8.68 -10.79 0.19
N ILE A 25 -7.66 -9.93 0.09
CA ILE A 25 -6.40 -10.12 0.82
C ILE A 25 -6.59 -10.16 2.34
N SER A 26 -7.41 -9.29 2.92
CA SER A 26 -7.68 -9.26 4.36
C SER A 26 -8.33 -10.57 4.84
N ILE A 27 -9.23 -11.12 4.05
CA ILE A 27 -9.90 -12.40 4.35
C ILE A 27 -8.86 -13.52 4.34
N PHE A 28 -7.99 -13.60 3.34
CA PHE A 28 -6.98 -14.64 3.25
C PHE A 28 -5.95 -14.55 4.39
N LEU A 29 -5.47 -13.35 4.71
CA LEU A 29 -4.52 -13.18 5.82
C LEU A 29 -5.15 -13.59 7.15
N LEU A 30 -6.39 -13.19 7.43
CA LEU A 30 -7.10 -13.57 8.64
C LEU A 30 -7.36 -15.09 8.69
N LEU A 31 -7.78 -15.70 7.58
CA LEU A 31 -7.97 -17.14 7.46
C LEU A 31 -6.70 -17.92 7.78
N LEU A 32 -5.55 -17.49 7.26
CA LEU A 32 -4.27 -18.14 7.52
C LEU A 32 -3.94 -18.12 9.02
N VAL A 33 -4.09 -16.98 9.68
CA VAL A 33 -3.81 -16.85 11.11
C VAL A 33 -4.76 -17.70 11.96
N THR A 34 -6.07 -17.62 11.69
CA THR A 34 -7.08 -18.39 12.46
C THR A 34 -6.98 -19.90 12.27
N ARG A 35 -6.36 -20.37 11.17
CA ARG A 35 -6.18 -21.81 10.90
C ARG A 35 -4.86 -22.38 11.38
N LEU A 36 -3.82 -21.55 11.47
CA LEU A 36 -2.45 -22.01 11.71
C LEU A 36 -1.91 -21.61 13.10
N LEU A 37 -2.54 -20.64 13.78
CA LEU A 37 -2.10 -20.15 15.08
C LEU A 37 -3.18 -20.29 16.14
N THR A 38 -2.87 -19.85 17.36
CA THR A 38 -3.79 -19.85 18.52
C THR A 38 -4.86 -18.76 18.38
N GLU A 39 -5.99 -18.91 19.09
CA GLU A 39 -7.06 -17.90 19.14
C GLU A 39 -6.52 -16.55 19.63
N LEU A 40 -5.64 -16.55 20.64
CA LEU A 40 -5.04 -15.32 21.16
C LEU A 40 -4.23 -14.57 20.10
N GLU A 41 -3.43 -15.29 19.29
CA GLU A 41 -2.65 -14.68 18.22
C GLU A 41 -3.54 -14.18 17.07
N ALA A 42 -4.64 -14.88 16.79
CA ALA A 42 -5.66 -14.45 15.83
C ALA A 42 -6.35 -13.16 16.27
N ASP A 43 -6.67 -13.03 17.54
CA ASP A 43 -7.24 -11.81 18.12
C ASP A 43 -6.25 -10.63 18.05
N ILE A 44 -4.99 -10.87 18.42
CA ILE A 44 -3.92 -9.86 18.31
C ILE A 44 -3.76 -9.39 16.87
N PHE A 45 -3.73 -10.33 15.91
CA PHE A 45 -3.61 -10.00 14.49
C PHE A 45 -4.82 -9.19 13.99
N SER A 46 -6.03 -9.65 14.29
CA SER A 46 -7.27 -8.99 13.86
C SER A 46 -7.37 -7.56 14.38
N PHE A 47 -7.05 -7.37 15.67
CA PHE A 47 -6.99 -6.05 16.28
C PHE A 47 -5.94 -5.17 15.61
N ALA A 48 -4.71 -5.67 15.46
CA ALA A 48 -3.62 -4.94 14.85
C ALA A 48 -3.92 -4.56 13.38
N TYR A 49 -4.56 -5.48 12.64
CA TYR A 49 -4.97 -5.24 11.26
C TYR A 49 -6.05 -4.15 11.16
N THR A 50 -7.03 -4.16 12.07
CA THR A 50 -8.07 -3.13 12.13
C THR A 50 -7.48 -1.76 12.44
N VAL A 51 -6.59 -1.67 13.43
CA VAL A 51 -5.88 -0.43 13.77
C VAL A 51 -5.07 0.09 12.57
N ALA A 52 -4.32 -0.80 11.90
CA ALA A 52 -3.53 -0.41 10.73
C ALA A 52 -4.42 0.04 9.55
N ASN A 53 -5.63 -0.51 9.40
CA ASN A 53 -6.59 -0.05 8.40
C ASN A 53 -7.08 1.39 8.65
N LEU A 54 -7.20 1.81 9.90
CA LEU A 54 -7.50 3.20 10.23
C LEU A 54 -6.32 4.12 9.87
N PHE A 55 -5.10 3.69 10.18
CA PHE A 55 -3.91 4.50 9.91
C PHE A 55 -3.58 4.61 8.42
N VAL A 56 -3.86 3.58 7.61
CA VAL A 56 -3.53 3.61 6.18
C VAL A 56 -4.29 4.71 5.41
N ILE A 57 -5.43 5.17 5.93
CA ILE A 57 -6.16 6.30 5.33
C ILE A 57 -5.28 7.55 5.33
N ILE A 58 -4.50 7.75 6.40
CA ILE A 58 -3.54 8.86 6.50
C ILE A 58 -2.40 8.68 5.50
N ALA A 59 -1.86 7.46 5.35
CA ALA A 59 -0.81 7.17 4.38
C ALA A 59 -1.29 7.34 2.93
N SER A 60 -2.51 6.89 2.63
CA SER A 60 -3.07 7.01 1.28
C SER A 60 -3.43 8.45 0.93
N PHE A 61 -3.96 9.21 1.88
CA PHE A 61 -4.42 10.60 1.75
C PHE A 61 -5.10 10.88 0.40
N GLN A 62 -5.67 9.86 -0.22
CA GLN A 62 -6.32 9.86 -1.54
C GLN A 62 -5.46 10.45 -2.69
N VAL A 63 -4.13 10.42 -2.52
CA VAL A 63 -3.18 10.97 -3.50
C VAL A 63 -3.28 10.26 -4.85
N ARG A 64 -3.51 8.94 -4.86
CA ARG A 64 -3.69 8.17 -6.11
C ARG A 64 -4.89 8.63 -6.90
N ASP A 65 -6.03 8.83 -6.24
CA ASP A 65 -7.29 9.20 -6.91
C ASP A 65 -7.16 10.56 -7.58
N TYR A 66 -6.54 11.51 -6.88
CA TYR A 66 -6.22 12.81 -7.45
C TYR A 66 -5.20 12.67 -8.61
N GLN A 67 -4.09 11.95 -8.41
CA GLN A 67 -3.07 11.73 -9.44
C GLN A 67 -3.64 11.09 -10.71
N ALA A 68 -4.51 10.09 -10.57
CA ALA A 68 -5.13 9.40 -11.71
C ALA A 68 -6.01 10.33 -12.56
N THR A 69 -6.57 11.38 -11.98
CA THR A 69 -7.40 12.38 -12.65
C THR A 69 -6.62 13.60 -13.15
N ASP A 70 -5.36 13.76 -12.72
CA ASP A 70 -4.48 14.86 -13.20
C ASP A 70 -3.96 14.59 -14.62
N VAL A 71 -4.87 14.65 -15.59
CA VAL A 71 -4.54 14.48 -17.03
C VAL A 71 -3.64 15.59 -17.53
N SER A 72 -3.77 16.80 -16.97
CA SER A 72 -2.96 17.97 -17.31
C SER A 72 -1.52 17.88 -16.83
N LYS A 73 -1.21 16.90 -15.96
CA LYS A 73 0.09 16.72 -15.31
C LYS A 73 0.53 17.99 -14.57
N LYS A 74 -0.40 18.56 -13.80
CA LYS A 74 -0.17 19.74 -12.97
C LYS A 74 0.99 19.55 -12.00
N PHE A 75 1.15 18.29 -11.53
CA PHE A 75 2.24 17.90 -10.66
C PHE A 75 3.05 16.75 -11.27
N SER A 76 4.37 16.74 -11.00
CA SER A 76 5.24 15.66 -11.45
C SER A 76 5.11 14.42 -10.58
N PHE A 77 5.50 13.27 -11.12
CA PHE A 77 5.55 12.02 -10.34
C PHE A 77 6.44 12.15 -9.10
N SER A 78 7.56 12.86 -9.20
CA SER A 78 8.48 13.11 -8.09
C SER A 78 7.80 13.83 -6.93
N GLN A 79 6.88 14.77 -7.23
CA GLN A 79 6.11 15.49 -6.21
C GLN A 79 5.05 14.61 -5.56
N TYR A 80 4.35 13.77 -6.34
CA TYR A 80 3.41 12.77 -5.81
C TYR A 80 4.11 11.75 -4.92
N LEU A 81 5.27 11.24 -5.35
CA LEU A 81 6.07 10.29 -4.58
C LEU A 81 6.57 10.92 -3.25
N ALA A 82 7.08 12.15 -3.30
CA ALA A 82 7.51 12.86 -2.09
C ALA A 82 6.34 13.08 -1.12
N THR A 83 5.17 13.48 -1.62
CA THR A 83 3.96 13.62 -0.81
C THR A 83 3.59 12.29 -0.15
N ARG A 84 3.64 11.19 -0.90
CA ARG A 84 3.36 9.84 -0.41
C ARG A 84 4.34 9.41 0.69
N LEU A 85 5.62 9.65 0.52
CA LEU A 85 6.63 9.33 1.54
C LEU A 85 6.39 10.12 2.83
N ILE A 86 5.98 11.39 2.74
CA ILE A 86 5.63 12.21 3.90
C ILE A 86 4.39 11.65 4.60
N THR A 87 3.32 11.33 3.87
CA THR A 87 2.09 10.78 4.49
C THR A 87 2.31 9.41 5.12
N ILE A 88 3.14 8.54 4.53
CA ILE A 88 3.55 7.27 5.14
C ILE A 88 4.35 7.53 6.43
N THR A 89 5.29 8.48 6.42
CA THR A 89 6.06 8.82 7.61
C THR A 89 5.17 9.35 8.73
N ILE A 90 4.22 10.22 8.42
CA ILE A 90 3.23 10.73 9.40
C ILE A 90 2.40 9.56 9.96
N MET A 91 1.91 8.67 9.10
CA MET A 91 1.19 7.47 9.53
C MET A 91 2.00 6.64 10.53
N LEU A 92 3.27 6.35 10.22
CA LEU A 92 4.12 5.53 11.09
C LEU A 92 4.42 6.23 12.42
N LEU A 93 4.64 7.54 12.42
CA LEU A 93 4.83 8.32 13.65
C LEU A 93 3.58 8.31 14.53
N LEU A 94 2.39 8.45 13.93
CA LEU A 94 1.13 8.36 14.66
C LEU A 94 0.88 6.95 15.20
N ALA A 95 1.21 5.90 14.43
CA ALA A 95 1.12 4.52 14.89
C ALA A 95 2.06 4.26 16.09
N LEU A 96 3.31 4.74 16.04
CA LEU A 96 4.25 4.66 17.16
C LEU A 96 3.73 5.41 18.39
N SER A 97 3.21 6.63 18.20
CA SER A 97 2.62 7.42 19.28
C SER A 97 1.42 6.69 19.93
N TYR A 98 0.55 6.10 19.10
CA TYR A 98 -0.57 5.28 19.57
C TYR A 98 -0.10 4.08 20.40
N ILE A 99 0.88 3.33 19.92
CA ILE A 99 1.46 2.17 20.61
C ILE A 99 2.02 2.60 21.97
N PHE A 100 2.79 3.69 22.00
CA PHE A 100 3.42 4.20 23.22
C PHE A 100 2.39 4.62 24.29
N LEU A 101 1.33 5.31 23.86
CA LEU A 101 0.26 5.77 24.76
C LEU A 101 -0.61 4.63 25.27
N SER A 102 -0.85 3.61 24.44
CA SER A 102 -1.74 2.48 24.78
C SER A 102 -1.13 1.46 25.74
N LYS A 103 0.21 1.47 25.91
CA LYS A 103 0.95 0.56 26.82
C LYS A 103 0.63 -0.92 26.61
N TYR A 104 0.41 -1.34 25.36
CA TYR A 104 0.18 -2.75 25.03
C TYR A 104 1.42 -3.60 25.30
N GLU A 105 1.21 -4.90 25.51
CA GLU A 105 2.29 -5.89 25.57
C GLU A 105 3.12 -5.87 24.26
N PHE A 106 4.39 -6.30 24.37
CA PHE A 106 5.34 -6.26 23.27
C PHE A 106 4.82 -6.93 21.98
N GLN A 107 4.22 -8.12 22.09
CA GLN A 107 3.71 -8.87 20.95
C GLN A 107 2.64 -8.08 20.18
N LYS A 108 1.66 -7.54 20.91
CA LYS A 108 0.57 -6.73 20.33
C LYS A 108 1.10 -5.44 19.71
N SER A 109 2.01 -4.76 20.39
CA SER A 109 2.68 -3.54 19.89
C SER A 109 3.47 -3.79 18.61
N ALA A 110 4.26 -4.86 18.59
CA ALA A 110 5.05 -5.26 17.42
C ALA A 110 4.15 -5.65 16.23
N CYS A 111 3.04 -6.37 16.48
CA CYS A 111 2.06 -6.69 15.43
C CYS A 111 1.46 -5.43 14.80
N ILE A 112 1.02 -4.46 15.62
CA ILE A 112 0.45 -3.20 15.11
C ILE A 112 1.49 -2.49 14.23
N PHE A 113 2.72 -2.38 14.70
CA PHE A 113 3.77 -1.67 13.96
C PHE A 113 4.13 -2.37 12.64
N LEU A 114 4.30 -3.71 12.66
CA LEU A 114 4.62 -4.49 11.45
C LEU A 114 3.49 -4.41 10.41
N ILE A 115 2.22 -4.45 10.85
CA ILE A 115 1.10 -4.32 9.93
C ILE A 115 1.00 -2.88 9.40
N CYS A 116 1.28 -1.85 10.20
CA CYS A 116 1.39 -0.47 9.71
C CYS A 116 2.53 -0.32 8.69
N LEU A 117 3.69 -0.97 8.89
CA LEU A 117 4.77 -1.00 7.88
C LEU A 117 4.29 -1.67 6.58
N TYR A 118 3.60 -2.80 6.67
CA TYR A 118 2.99 -3.45 5.51
C TYR A 118 2.03 -2.51 4.78
N ARG A 119 1.13 -1.84 5.52
CA ARG A 119 0.22 -0.85 4.94
C ARG A 119 0.95 0.35 4.33
N GLY A 120 2.11 0.72 4.87
CA GLY A 120 3.00 1.70 4.25
C GLY A 120 3.50 1.26 2.87
N SER A 121 3.81 -0.03 2.68
CA SER A 121 4.16 -0.57 1.35
C SER A 121 2.97 -0.57 0.38
N ASP A 122 1.74 -0.80 0.87
CA ASP A 122 0.52 -0.67 0.09
C ASP A 122 0.37 0.76 -0.44
N ALA A 123 0.47 1.74 0.46
CA ALA A 123 0.39 3.15 0.11
C ALA A 123 1.53 3.57 -0.85
N LEU A 124 2.74 3.01 -0.69
CA LEU A 124 3.85 3.28 -1.60
C LEU A 124 3.59 2.71 -3.00
N SER A 125 3.14 1.45 -3.13
CA SER A 125 2.77 0.85 -4.42
C SER A 125 1.65 1.64 -5.11
N ASP A 126 0.73 2.18 -4.33
CA ASP A 126 -0.44 2.91 -4.80
C ASP A 126 -0.08 4.17 -5.64
N VAL A 127 0.99 4.91 -5.28
CA VAL A 127 1.43 6.06 -6.09
C VAL A 127 2.01 5.65 -7.44
N PHE A 128 2.63 4.47 -7.55
CA PHE A 128 3.07 3.92 -8.84
C PHE A 128 1.87 3.50 -9.69
N GLN A 129 0.87 2.88 -9.07
CA GLN A 129 -0.37 2.50 -9.75
C GLN A 129 -1.12 3.73 -10.27
N GLY A 130 -1.10 4.84 -9.52
CA GLY A 130 -1.61 6.13 -9.98
C GLY A 130 -0.89 6.63 -11.25
N LEU A 131 0.44 6.52 -11.31
CA LEU A 131 1.21 6.84 -12.51
C LEU A 131 0.84 5.94 -13.70
N PHE A 132 0.71 4.63 -13.48
CA PHE A 132 0.32 3.69 -14.53
C PHE A 132 -1.09 4.00 -15.05
N GLN A 133 -2.01 4.31 -14.17
CA GLN A 133 -3.38 4.72 -14.50
C GLN A 133 -3.39 6.04 -15.28
N GLN A 134 -2.64 7.06 -14.86
CA GLN A 134 -2.49 8.35 -15.55
C GLN A 134 -1.95 8.20 -16.99
N ASN A 135 -1.17 7.15 -17.24
CA ASN A 135 -0.66 6.81 -18.57
C ASN A 135 -1.49 5.74 -19.30
N ALA A 136 -2.74 5.52 -18.90
CA ALA A 136 -3.66 4.54 -19.48
C ALA A 136 -3.15 3.08 -19.45
N ARG A 137 -2.25 2.73 -18.51
CA ARG A 137 -1.68 1.41 -18.34
C ARG A 137 -2.23 0.68 -17.10
N LEU A 138 -3.57 0.59 -17.04
CA LEU A 138 -4.27 -0.14 -15.99
C LEU A 138 -3.91 -1.64 -15.94
N ASP A 139 -3.41 -2.21 -17.06
CA ASP A 139 -2.86 -3.56 -17.10
C ASP A 139 -1.66 -3.73 -16.16
N ILE A 140 -0.75 -2.75 -16.11
CA ILE A 140 0.41 -2.77 -15.19
C ILE A 140 -0.06 -2.57 -13.75
N ALA A 141 -0.97 -1.62 -13.51
CA ALA A 141 -1.52 -1.38 -12.19
C ALA A 141 -2.24 -2.62 -11.62
N GLY A 142 -3.08 -3.28 -12.42
CA GLY A 142 -3.77 -4.50 -12.04
C GLY A 142 -2.81 -5.68 -11.79
N LYS A 143 -1.75 -5.83 -12.63
CA LYS A 143 -0.69 -6.82 -12.40
C LYS A 143 0.04 -6.56 -11.09
N SER A 144 0.41 -5.31 -10.81
CA SER A 144 1.07 -4.92 -9.57
C SER A 144 0.22 -5.35 -8.36
N LEU A 145 -1.05 -4.98 -8.32
CA LEU A 145 -1.97 -5.37 -7.24
C LEU A 145 -2.07 -6.89 -7.09
N PHE A 146 -2.38 -7.60 -8.17
CA PHE A 146 -2.59 -9.05 -8.13
C PHE A 146 -1.33 -9.80 -7.69
N LEU A 147 -0.19 -9.53 -8.32
CA LEU A 147 1.05 -10.24 -8.03
C LEU A 147 1.57 -9.93 -6.63
N ARG A 148 1.50 -8.66 -6.20
CA ARG A 148 1.90 -8.28 -4.85
C ARG A 148 1.06 -8.99 -3.79
N ASN A 149 -0.27 -8.95 -3.91
CA ASN A 149 -1.16 -9.61 -2.97
C ASN A 149 -0.94 -11.12 -2.94
N SER A 150 -0.71 -11.74 -4.10
CA SER A 150 -0.39 -13.18 -4.19
C SER A 150 0.92 -13.51 -3.48
N ILE A 151 1.99 -12.73 -3.71
CA ILE A 151 3.29 -12.93 -3.05
C ILE A 151 3.17 -12.74 -1.55
N VAL A 152 2.45 -11.69 -1.09
CA VAL A 152 2.22 -11.43 0.33
C VAL A 152 1.49 -12.59 1.01
N ILE A 153 0.41 -13.11 0.40
CA ILE A 153 -0.33 -14.26 0.96
C ILE A 153 0.58 -15.49 1.03
N LEU A 154 1.33 -15.79 -0.03
CA LEU A 154 2.20 -16.94 -0.09
C LEU A 154 3.35 -16.84 0.92
N THR A 155 4.04 -15.71 1.01
CA THR A 155 5.18 -15.53 1.93
C THR A 155 4.72 -15.50 3.38
N PHE A 156 3.57 -14.89 3.68
CA PHE A 156 2.98 -14.90 5.01
C PHE A 156 2.53 -16.30 5.42
N GLY A 157 1.78 -17.00 4.56
CA GLY A 157 1.32 -18.36 4.81
C GLY A 157 2.46 -19.35 4.98
N PHE A 158 3.50 -19.26 4.14
CA PHE A 158 4.71 -20.07 4.26
C PHE A 158 5.47 -19.76 5.55
N GLY A 159 5.58 -18.49 5.92
CA GLY A 159 6.15 -18.05 7.19
C GLY A 159 5.41 -18.66 8.38
N LEU A 160 4.09 -18.58 8.41
CA LEU A 160 3.25 -19.17 9.46
C LEU A 160 3.44 -20.70 9.55
N PHE A 161 3.42 -21.37 8.41
CA PHE A 161 3.53 -22.82 8.33
C PHE A 161 4.88 -23.35 8.85
N ILE A 162 5.97 -22.66 8.56
CA ILE A 162 7.32 -23.10 8.96
C ILE A 162 7.64 -22.68 10.39
N THR A 163 7.30 -21.45 10.77
CA THR A 163 7.80 -20.88 12.03
C THR A 163 6.81 -21.03 13.19
N ASN A 164 5.52 -21.25 12.89
CA ASN A 164 4.43 -21.18 13.87
C ASN A 164 4.54 -19.91 14.76
N ASN A 165 5.01 -18.81 14.17
CA ASN A 165 5.25 -17.55 14.89
C ASN A 165 4.70 -16.37 14.10
N LEU A 166 3.75 -15.65 14.69
CA LEU A 166 3.07 -14.52 14.08
C LEU A 166 4.05 -13.39 13.71
N LEU A 167 4.95 -13.01 14.62
CA LEU A 167 5.85 -11.86 14.39
C LEU A 167 6.85 -12.13 13.27
N LEU A 168 7.46 -13.33 13.23
CA LEU A 168 8.38 -13.69 12.16
C LEU A 168 7.68 -13.72 10.80
N SER A 169 6.46 -14.26 10.76
CA SER A 169 5.66 -14.29 9.52
C SER A 169 5.27 -12.90 9.04
N LEU A 170 4.96 -11.97 9.95
CA LEU A 170 4.72 -10.57 9.62
C LEU A 170 5.98 -9.88 9.09
N ILE A 171 7.16 -10.21 9.59
CA ILE A 171 8.43 -9.70 9.04
C ILE A 171 8.61 -10.18 7.60
N TYR A 172 8.37 -11.47 7.29
CA TYR A 172 8.42 -11.97 5.91
C TYR A 172 7.41 -11.26 4.99
N LEU A 173 6.20 -11.03 5.49
CA LEU A 173 5.17 -10.28 4.79
C LEU A 173 5.63 -8.85 4.46
N VAL A 174 6.19 -8.13 5.43
CA VAL A 174 6.70 -6.76 5.23
C VAL A 174 7.84 -6.75 4.22
N ILE A 175 8.83 -7.61 4.40
CA ILE A 175 10.00 -7.69 3.50
C ILE A 175 9.55 -7.99 2.07
N SER A 176 8.72 -9.01 1.88
CA SER A 176 8.26 -9.40 0.54
C SER A 176 7.44 -8.32 -0.15
N SER A 177 6.62 -7.57 0.60
CA SER A 177 5.82 -6.48 0.05
C SER A 177 6.67 -5.31 -0.44
N TYR A 178 7.69 -4.89 0.33
CA TYR A 178 8.62 -3.84 -0.10
C TYR A 178 9.54 -4.29 -1.24
N LEU A 179 10.04 -5.53 -1.20
CA LEU A 179 10.82 -6.10 -2.30
C LEU A 179 10.02 -6.10 -3.61
N PHE A 180 8.73 -6.47 -3.54
CA PHE A 180 7.87 -6.42 -4.72
C PHE A 180 7.74 -4.99 -5.28
N VAL A 181 7.48 -3.99 -4.44
CA VAL A 181 7.42 -2.59 -4.88
C VAL A 181 8.72 -2.19 -5.57
N PHE A 182 9.87 -2.53 -4.98
CA PHE A 182 11.17 -2.19 -5.53
C PHE A 182 11.43 -2.88 -6.88
N PHE A 183 11.21 -4.19 -6.96
CA PHE A 183 11.53 -4.96 -8.17
C PHE A 183 10.47 -4.83 -9.28
N PHE A 184 9.21 -4.63 -8.96
CA PHE A 184 8.15 -4.54 -9.96
C PHE A 184 7.74 -3.09 -10.25
N ASP A 185 7.33 -2.32 -9.22
CA ASP A 185 6.76 -0.99 -9.44
C ASP A 185 7.83 0.01 -9.88
N VAL A 186 9.00 0.02 -9.20
CA VAL A 186 10.10 0.92 -9.56
C VAL A 186 10.69 0.59 -10.92
N THR A 187 10.80 -0.69 -11.31
CA THR A 187 11.31 -1.05 -12.65
C THR A 187 10.34 -0.64 -13.75
N ASN A 188 9.03 -0.76 -13.51
CA ASN A 188 8.03 -0.30 -14.47
C ASN A 188 7.93 1.23 -14.55
N LEU A 189 8.25 1.97 -13.46
CA LEU A 189 8.31 3.43 -13.45
C LEU A 189 9.17 3.98 -14.60
N PHE A 190 10.38 3.42 -14.80
CA PHE A 190 11.35 3.90 -15.77
C PHE A 190 10.87 3.83 -17.24
N GLN A 191 9.75 3.15 -17.50
CA GLN A 191 9.10 3.16 -18.82
C GLN A 191 8.34 4.47 -19.08
N PHE A 192 7.97 5.22 -18.03
CA PHE A 192 7.09 6.40 -18.10
C PHE A 192 7.79 7.70 -17.72
N THR A 193 8.62 7.65 -16.67
CA THR A 193 9.26 8.85 -16.13
C THR A 193 10.51 8.49 -15.34
N ARG A 194 11.20 9.53 -14.83
CA ARG A 194 12.32 9.42 -13.88
C ARG A 194 12.02 10.26 -12.65
N ILE A 195 12.64 9.90 -11.54
CA ILE A 195 12.55 10.71 -10.32
C ILE A 195 13.54 11.87 -10.45
N ILE A 196 13.05 13.09 -10.43
CA ILE A 196 13.84 14.32 -10.56
C ILE A 196 13.74 15.07 -9.24
N LYS A 197 14.85 15.13 -8.49
CA LYS A 197 14.86 15.74 -7.14
C LYS A 197 14.62 17.25 -7.18
N GLU A 198 15.08 17.93 -8.21
CA GLU A 198 14.92 19.37 -8.40
C GLU A 198 13.46 19.81 -8.56
N GLU A 199 12.58 18.90 -8.95
CA GLU A 199 11.13 19.16 -9.03
C GLU A 199 10.45 19.16 -7.67
N ILE A 200 11.05 18.53 -6.65
CA ILE A 200 10.47 18.38 -5.32
C ILE A 200 10.57 19.69 -4.57
N ASN A 201 9.42 20.30 -4.26
CA ASN A 201 9.36 21.49 -3.44
C ASN A 201 8.17 21.44 -2.47
N LEU A 202 8.33 22.06 -1.30
CA LEU A 202 7.31 22.05 -0.24
C LEU A 202 5.99 22.70 -0.65
N LYS A 203 6.03 23.68 -1.54
CA LYS A 203 4.82 24.35 -2.05
C LYS A 203 3.96 23.40 -2.88
N ALA A 204 4.60 22.59 -3.75
CA ALA A 204 3.88 21.58 -4.54
C ALA A 204 3.28 20.50 -3.64
N ILE A 205 4.03 20.00 -2.66
CA ILE A 205 3.54 19.01 -1.68
C ILE A 205 2.33 19.54 -0.93
N LYS A 206 2.41 20.77 -0.40
CA LYS A 206 1.28 21.43 0.27
C LYS A 206 0.06 21.54 -0.65
N ASN A 207 0.26 21.93 -1.91
CA ASN A 207 -0.83 22.06 -2.86
C ASN A 207 -1.48 20.70 -3.17
N ILE A 208 -0.68 19.63 -3.36
CA ILE A 208 -1.23 18.27 -3.53
C ILE A 208 -2.08 17.87 -2.32
N LEU A 209 -1.58 18.08 -1.11
CA LEU A 209 -2.33 17.75 0.11
C LEU A 209 -3.64 18.56 0.21
N LEU A 210 -3.63 19.84 -0.14
CA LEU A 210 -4.83 20.67 -0.14
C LEU A 210 -5.86 20.20 -1.19
N GLU A 211 -5.41 19.84 -2.38
CA GLU A 211 -6.27 19.31 -3.46
C GLU A 211 -6.85 17.93 -3.10
N CYS A 212 -6.08 17.11 -2.38
CA CYS A 212 -6.54 15.79 -1.91
C CYS A 212 -7.43 15.86 -0.66
N LEU A 213 -7.42 16.97 0.08
CA LEU A 213 -8.10 17.10 1.38
C LEU A 213 -9.60 16.76 1.33
N PRO A 214 -10.40 17.25 0.35
CA PRO A 214 -11.82 16.88 0.26
C PRO A 214 -12.03 15.37 0.07
N LEU A 215 -11.19 14.73 -0.75
CA LEU A 215 -11.24 13.28 -0.99
C LEU A 215 -10.84 12.50 0.27
N PHE A 216 -9.82 12.98 0.98
CA PHE A 216 -9.38 12.41 2.26
C PHE A 216 -10.48 12.46 3.33
N ILE A 217 -11.15 13.63 3.49
CA ILE A 217 -12.24 13.78 4.46
C ILE A 217 -13.38 12.81 4.11
N ASN A 218 -13.76 12.71 2.84
CA ASN A 218 -14.79 11.78 2.41
C ASN A 218 -14.41 10.32 2.71
N ALA A 219 -13.18 9.90 2.41
CA ALA A 219 -12.71 8.55 2.70
C ALA A 219 -12.67 8.26 4.21
N PHE A 220 -12.31 9.26 5.03
CA PHE A 220 -12.28 9.12 6.48
C PHE A 220 -13.67 8.97 7.10
N LEU A 221 -14.69 9.63 6.51
CA LEU A 221 -16.07 9.53 7.00
C LEU A 221 -16.77 8.22 6.61
N LEU A 222 -16.23 7.47 5.64
CA LEU A 222 -16.81 6.21 5.15
C LEU A 222 -16.27 4.97 5.88
N VAL A 223 -15.35 5.11 6.82
CA VAL A 223 -14.73 4.05 7.63
C VAL A 223 -15.29 4.08 9.04
#